data_9063e5f4cce643a59ed61ab673597e79
#
_entry.id   9063e5f4cce643a59ed61ab673597e79
#
_cell.length_a   1.000
_cell.length_b   1.000
_cell.length_c   1.000
_cell.angle_alpha   90.00
_cell.angle_beta   90.00
_cell.angle_gamma   90.00
#
_symmetry.space_group_name_H-M   'P 1'
#
loop_
_entity.id
_entity.type
_entity.pdbx_description
1 polymer ?
#
loop_
_entity_poly.entity_id
_entity_poly.type
_entity_poly.pdbx_seq_one_letter_code
_entity_poly.pdbx_strand_id
1 'polypeptide(L)'
;MDEGILAAAAQAAGLTGLRAVARLPGHARNQVWRVTDDDASFVVKAYADLEGEGWAREPAALEALAGSRAAPELLGVLDDPRLVVMEDLGRAPHVADALLGSDPARAVTALEGWVDALARLHLAGDDAVLDTFGRRLGARSAEMGTHWMPEHLAGAARTHGSIAGRLGLRMPEEVANALADLASGFAVSAVALTPGDTCPDNNVVLPDGVRLLDFEGAEIRHLVWDVAYLRVPWPTCWCAWRIPSELTDRLVRRYRERVAPSLAYVGTEPFRADLDRATLGWCLASAAWFLPGALDDAVADASLGDGPGRRTTLMHRLWLAAHLPVGDDLAELTTYARDLYRTLARRWGEPTLLLAPAFREGDIAIP
;
A
#
# COMPACT_ATOMS: atom_id res chain seq x y z
N MET A 1 9.56 17.71 -20.10
CA MET A 1 8.24 18.21 -19.69
C MET A 1 7.79 19.20 -20.74
N ASP A 2 6.53 19.18 -21.11
CA ASP A 2 5.91 20.13 -22.02
C ASP A 2 5.90 21.53 -21.41
N GLU A 3 6.10 22.58 -22.25
CA GLU A 3 6.14 23.98 -21.77
C GLU A 3 4.80 24.45 -21.18
N GLY A 4 3.69 23.93 -21.69
CA GLY A 4 2.35 24.22 -21.17
C GLY A 4 2.16 23.65 -19.76
N ILE A 5 2.61 22.44 -19.50
CA ILE A 5 2.57 21.81 -18.16
C ILE A 5 3.48 22.57 -17.18
N LEU A 6 4.65 23.04 -17.65
CA LEU A 6 5.58 23.82 -16.82
C LEU A 6 4.97 25.18 -16.42
N ALA A 7 4.33 25.88 -17.37
CA ALA A 7 3.64 27.13 -17.11
C ALA A 7 2.45 26.95 -16.17
N ALA A 8 1.66 25.89 -16.36
CA ALA A 8 0.55 25.55 -15.50
C ALA A 8 1.01 25.23 -14.06
N ALA A 9 2.12 24.50 -13.89
CA ALA A 9 2.70 24.22 -12.59
C ALA A 9 3.18 25.51 -11.89
N ALA A 10 3.83 26.40 -12.61
CA ALA A 10 4.26 27.69 -12.09
C ALA A 10 3.06 28.53 -11.60
N GLN A 11 1.98 28.58 -12.40
CA GLN A 11 0.74 29.23 -12.02
C GLN A 11 0.11 28.62 -10.78
N ALA A 12 0.00 27.28 -10.72
CA ALA A 12 -0.64 26.54 -9.61
C ALA A 12 0.06 26.80 -8.28
N ALA A 13 1.39 26.90 -8.28
CA ALA A 13 2.19 27.09 -7.07
C ALA A 13 2.55 28.57 -6.78
N GLY A 14 2.16 29.50 -7.65
CA GLY A 14 2.54 30.91 -7.52
C GLY A 14 4.06 31.16 -7.70
N LEU A 15 4.73 30.30 -8.48
CA LEU A 15 6.17 30.33 -8.72
C LEU A 15 6.47 31.00 -10.06
N THR A 16 7.71 31.48 -10.21
CA THR A 16 8.21 32.08 -11.45
C THR A 16 9.52 31.43 -11.87
N GLY A 17 9.80 31.39 -13.18
CA GLY A 17 11.09 30.89 -13.67
C GLY A 17 11.32 29.39 -13.52
N LEU A 18 10.24 28.59 -13.37
CA LEU A 18 10.38 27.14 -13.25
C LEU A 18 11.07 26.53 -14.49
N ARG A 19 11.99 25.63 -14.24
CA ARG A 19 12.72 24.86 -15.25
C ARG A 19 12.64 23.36 -14.93
N ALA A 20 12.39 22.53 -15.95
CA ALA A 20 12.44 21.08 -15.80
C ALA A 20 13.90 20.61 -15.65
N VAL A 21 14.19 19.85 -14.60
CA VAL A 21 15.52 19.31 -14.30
C VAL A 21 15.64 17.85 -14.72
N ALA A 22 14.67 17.01 -14.30
CA ALA A 22 14.70 15.58 -14.57
C ALA A 22 13.29 14.99 -14.58
N ARG A 23 13.08 13.99 -15.43
CA ARG A 23 11.93 13.09 -15.29
C ARG A 23 12.23 12.10 -14.16
N LEU A 24 11.29 11.95 -13.24
CA LEU A 24 11.38 10.99 -12.16
C LEU A 24 10.69 9.68 -12.55
N PRO A 25 11.05 8.54 -11.94
CA PRO A 25 10.29 7.30 -12.09
C PRO A 25 8.82 7.53 -11.70
N GLY A 26 7.93 6.88 -12.40
CA GLY A 26 6.49 6.96 -12.15
C GLY A 26 5.76 5.95 -13.02
N HIS A 27 4.49 5.71 -12.73
CA HIS A 27 3.66 4.81 -13.53
C HIS A 27 3.41 5.41 -14.93
N ALA A 28 3.15 4.56 -15.93
CA ALA A 28 2.87 4.99 -17.29
C ALA A 28 1.69 5.98 -17.43
N ARG A 29 0.81 6.00 -16.41
CA ARG A 29 -0.38 6.87 -16.33
C ARG A 29 -0.07 8.30 -15.87
N ASN A 30 1.09 8.54 -15.27
CA ASN A 30 1.47 9.83 -14.69
C ASN A 30 2.84 10.27 -15.21
N GLN A 31 3.02 11.57 -15.33
CA GLN A 31 4.32 12.16 -15.62
C GLN A 31 4.82 12.89 -14.38
N VAL A 32 5.93 12.42 -13.81
CA VAL A 32 6.53 13.01 -12.61
C VAL A 32 7.84 13.67 -13.00
N TRP A 33 8.00 14.93 -12.61
CA TRP A 33 9.16 15.76 -12.96
C TRP A 33 9.70 16.48 -11.74
N ARG A 34 11.01 16.48 -11.59
CA ARG A 34 11.69 17.45 -10.74
C ARG A 34 11.85 18.74 -11.53
N VAL A 35 11.41 19.83 -10.94
CA VAL A 35 11.56 21.18 -11.47
C VAL A 35 12.30 22.06 -10.46
N THR A 36 12.88 23.16 -10.90
CA THR A 36 13.54 24.14 -10.03
C THR A 36 13.20 25.54 -10.46
N ASP A 37 13.14 26.46 -9.53
CA ASP A 37 13.31 27.88 -9.76
C ASP A 37 14.78 28.28 -9.42
N ASP A 38 15.02 29.56 -9.11
CA ASP A 38 16.37 30.01 -8.79
C ASP A 38 16.84 29.60 -7.38
N ASP A 39 15.89 29.31 -6.46
CA ASP A 39 16.16 29.13 -5.03
C ASP A 39 15.89 27.70 -4.54
N ALA A 40 14.93 26.96 -5.13
CA ALA A 40 14.45 25.68 -4.62
C ALA A 40 14.10 24.68 -5.72
N SER A 41 13.91 23.41 -5.33
CA SER A 41 13.39 22.38 -6.23
C SER A 41 12.04 21.84 -5.73
N PHE A 42 11.22 21.41 -6.69
CA PHE A 42 9.86 20.95 -6.49
C PHE A 42 9.61 19.70 -7.34
N VAL A 43 8.55 18.98 -7.01
CA VAL A 43 8.05 17.88 -7.83
C VAL A 43 6.72 18.26 -8.45
N VAL A 44 6.60 18.08 -9.76
CA VAL A 44 5.34 18.22 -10.52
C VAL A 44 4.89 16.84 -10.94
N LYS A 45 3.69 16.43 -10.54
CA LYS A 45 3.02 15.21 -11.01
C LYS A 45 1.82 15.61 -11.85
N ALA A 46 1.87 15.29 -13.15
CA ALA A 46 0.79 15.52 -14.10
C ALA A 46 0.10 14.20 -14.41
N TYR A 47 -1.23 14.18 -14.29
CA TYR A 47 -2.05 12.99 -14.47
C TYR A 47 -2.52 12.92 -15.92
N ALA A 48 -2.08 11.88 -16.63
CA ALA A 48 -2.46 11.64 -18.03
C ALA A 48 -3.73 10.79 -18.15
N ASP A 49 -4.03 9.98 -17.12
CA ASP A 49 -5.23 9.14 -17.07
C ASP A 49 -6.42 9.97 -16.58
N LEU A 50 -7.34 10.26 -17.49
CA LEU A 50 -8.55 11.02 -17.19
C LEU A 50 -9.63 10.18 -16.49
N GLU A 51 -9.51 8.84 -16.53
CA GLU A 51 -10.45 7.92 -15.88
C GLU A 51 -9.97 7.52 -14.47
N GLY A 52 -8.67 7.71 -14.18
CA GLY A 52 -8.08 7.39 -12.88
C GLY A 52 -8.51 8.34 -11.77
N GLU A 53 -8.69 7.81 -10.57
CA GLU A 53 -9.11 8.60 -9.39
C GLU A 53 -7.97 9.39 -8.72
N GLY A 54 -6.72 9.05 -9.03
CA GLY A 54 -5.53 9.57 -8.33
C GLY A 54 -5.41 11.10 -8.37
N TRP A 55 -5.82 11.72 -9.48
CA TRP A 55 -5.80 13.19 -9.63
C TRP A 55 -6.69 13.93 -8.64
N ALA A 56 -7.72 13.29 -8.10
CA ALA A 56 -8.62 13.89 -7.10
C ALA A 56 -8.19 13.48 -5.67
N ARG A 57 -7.77 12.23 -5.47
CA ARG A 57 -7.41 11.68 -4.16
C ARG A 57 -6.10 12.25 -3.62
N GLU A 58 -5.05 12.30 -4.43
CA GLU A 58 -3.74 12.76 -3.97
C GLU A 58 -3.76 14.21 -3.47
N PRO A 59 -4.23 15.21 -4.24
CA PRO A 59 -4.27 16.58 -3.72
C PRO A 59 -5.21 16.71 -2.51
N ALA A 60 -6.34 15.99 -2.47
CA ALA A 60 -7.24 16.03 -1.33
C ALA A 60 -6.56 15.51 -0.05
N ALA A 61 -5.76 14.44 -0.16
CA ALA A 61 -5.00 13.88 0.95
C ALA A 61 -3.87 14.81 1.40
N LEU A 62 -3.10 15.36 0.45
CA LEU A 62 -2.01 16.28 0.78
C LEU A 62 -2.52 17.57 1.42
N GLU A 63 -3.67 18.12 0.96
CA GLU A 63 -4.32 19.25 1.61
C GLU A 63 -4.78 18.92 3.04
N ALA A 64 -5.33 17.74 3.26
CA ALA A 64 -5.76 17.29 4.58
C ALA A 64 -4.59 17.07 5.54
N LEU A 65 -3.46 16.62 5.04
CA LEU A 65 -2.25 16.31 5.82
C LEU A 65 -1.26 17.49 5.93
N ALA A 66 -1.63 18.68 5.44
CA ALA A 66 -0.75 19.84 5.45
C ALA A 66 -0.17 20.11 6.86
N GLY A 67 1.15 20.30 6.94
CA GLY A 67 1.88 20.54 8.20
C GLY A 67 2.09 19.31 9.09
N SER A 68 1.56 18.12 8.73
CA SER A 68 1.69 16.89 9.53
C SER A 68 3.08 16.26 9.45
N ARG A 69 3.88 16.58 8.42
CA ARG A 69 5.16 15.94 8.08
C ARG A 69 5.03 14.41 7.82
N ALA A 70 3.81 13.92 7.61
CA ALA A 70 3.60 12.53 7.23
C ALA A 70 3.74 12.32 5.70
N ALA A 71 3.45 13.37 4.94
CA ALA A 71 3.48 13.43 3.47
C ALA A 71 4.29 14.64 3.00
N PRO A 72 4.63 14.76 1.70
CA PRO A 72 5.17 15.99 1.12
C PRO A 72 4.16 17.15 1.25
N GLU A 73 4.68 18.36 1.43
CA GLU A 73 3.84 19.56 1.41
C GLU A 73 3.30 19.81 0.00
N LEU A 74 1.98 20.09 -0.10
CA LEU A 74 1.35 20.52 -1.34
C LEU A 74 1.55 22.01 -1.52
N LEU A 75 2.15 22.42 -2.64
CA LEU A 75 2.37 23.83 -2.98
C LEU A 75 1.33 24.38 -3.95
N GLY A 76 0.80 23.52 -4.81
CA GLY A 76 -0.20 23.93 -5.77
C GLY A 76 -0.93 22.76 -6.41
N VAL A 77 -2.16 23.03 -6.86
CA VAL A 77 -2.98 22.07 -7.58
C VAL A 77 -3.71 22.78 -8.72
N LEU A 78 -3.86 22.11 -9.84
CA LEU A 78 -4.67 22.56 -10.97
C LEU A 78 -5.51 21.40 -11.48
N ASP A 79 -6.76 21.67 -11.80
CA ASP A 79 -7.70 20.65 -12.29
C ASP A 79 -7.70 20.54 -13.83
N ASP A 80 -7.20 21.57 -14.53
CA ASP A 80 -7.01 21.54 -15.97
C ASP A 80 -5.79 22.40 -16.38
N PRO A 81 -4.68 21.80 -16.83
CA PRO A 81 -4.41 20.35 -16.82
C PRO A 81 -4.32 19.79 -15.39
N ARG A 82 -4.73 18.54 -15.20
CA ARG A 82 -4.67 17.88 -13.88
C ARG A 82 -3.23 17.69 -13.42
N LEU A 83 -2.81 18.50 -12.44
CA LEU A 83 -1.46 18.41 -11.88
C LEU A 83 -1.42 18.83 -10.41
N VAL A 84 -0.39 18.36 -9.73
CA VAL A 84 0.01 18.83 -8.41
C VAL A 84 1.47 19.28 -8.43
N VAL A 85 1.76 20.30 -7.63
CA VAL A 85 3.12 20.75 -7.32
C VAL A 85 3.35 20.52 -5.84
N MET A 86 4.40 19.79 -5.50
CA MET A 86 4.69 19.40 -4.13
C MET A 86 6.17 19.59 -3.78
N GLU A 87 6.46 19.51 -2.48
CA GLU A 87 7.81 19.50 -1.92
C GLU A 87 8.69 18.44 -2.63
N ASP A 88 9.93 18.84 -2.99
CA ASP A 88 10.94 17.90 -3.44
C ASP A 88 11.75 17.38 -2.26
N LEU A 89 11.56 16.12 -1.92
CA LEU A 89 12.30 15.44 -0.85
C LEU A 89 13.74 15.06 -1.25
N GLY A 90 14.18 15.49 -2.41
CA GLY A 90 15.56 15.29 -2.90
C GLY A 90 15.80 13.89 -3.47
N ARG A 91 17.08 13.52 -3.58
CA ARG A 91 17.51 12.20 -4.03
C ARG A 91 17.83 11.30 -2.84
N ALA A 92 16.81 10.95 -2.09
CA ALA A 92 16.96 10.05 -0.98
C ALA A 92 16.58 8.60 -1.39
N PRO A 93 17.17 7.58 -0.74
CA PRO A 93 16.82 6.19 -1.01
C PRO A 93 15.40 5.88 -0.54
N HIS A 94 14.76 4.94 -1.21
CA HIS A 94 13.49 4.38 -0.77
C HIS A 94 13.69 3.24 0.23
N VAL A 95 12.66 2.90 0.99
CA VAL A 95 12.67 1.70 1.86
C VAL A 95 12.90 0.45 1.01
N ALA A 96 12.37 0.41 -0.22
CA ALA A 96 12.64 -0.67 -1.17
C ALA A 96 14.12 -0.86 -1.48
N ASP A 97 14.90 0.23 -1.64
CA ASP A 97 16.35 0.15 -1.90
C ASP A 97 17.10 -0.53 -0.74
N ALA A 98 16.65 -0.30 0.48
CA ALA A 98 17.23 -0.95 1.65
C ALA A 98 16.90 -2.46 1.70
N LEU A 99 15.66 -2.84 1.35
CA LEU A 99 15.23 -4.24 1.31
C LEU A 99 15.90 -5.04 0.18
N LEU A 100 16.13 -4.39 -0.96
CA LEU A 100 16.76 -5.00 -2.14
C LEU A 100 18.30 -4.96 -2.09
N GLY A 101 18.87 -4.23 -1.14
CA GLY A 101 20.31 -4.21 -0.88
C GLY A 101 20.82 -5.48 -0.18
N SER A 102 22.05 -5.42 0.31
CA SER A 102 22.72 -6.53 1.02
C SER A 102 23.01 -6.24 2.50
N ASP A 103 22.54 -5.09 3.01
CA ASP A 103 22.80 -4.67 4.40
C ASP A 103 21.54 -4.85 5.26
N PRO A 104 21.47 -5.90 6.11
CA PRO A 104 20.31 -6.15 6.95
C PRO A 104 20.09 -5.06 8.01
N ALA A 105 21.14 -4.43 8.53
CA ALA A 105 20.99 -3.37 9.54
C ALA A 105 20.33 -2.12 8.93
N ARG A 106 20.73 -1.75 7.72
CA ARG A 106 20.10 -0.67 6.96
C ARG A 106 18.64 -0.98 6.65
N ALA A 107 18.33 -2.22 6.24
CA ALA A 107 16.97 -2.64 5.97
C ALA A 107 16.08 -2.59 7.23
N VAL A 108 16.60 -3.05 8.37
CA VAL A 108 15.91 -2.95 9.67
C VAL A 108 15.63 -1.49 10.02
N THR A 109 16.63 -0.61 9.94
CA THR A 109 16.47 0.82 10.23
C THR A 109 15.42 1.48 9.32
N ALA A 110 15.42 1.17 8.04
CA ALA A 110 14.45 1.68 7.08
C ALA A 110 13.02 1.21 7.42
N LEU A 111 12.85 -0.07 7.77
CA LEU A 111 11.56 -0.61 8.17
C LEU A 111 11.05 -0.02 9.50
N GLU A 112 11.92 0.18 10.48
CA GLU A 112 11.57 0.87 11.72
C GLU A 112 11.13 2.32 11.46
N GLY A 113 11.84 3.02 10.58
CA GLY A 113 11.46 4.36 10.12
C GLY A 113 10.12 4.39 9.39
N TRP A 114 9.84 3.37 8.57
CA TRP A 114 8.54 3.19 7.90
C TRP A 114 7.40 3.00 8.91
N VAL A 115 7.60 2.15 9.91
CA VAL A 115 6.62 1.95 11.01
C VAL A 115 6.36 3.24 11.77
N ASP A 116 7.40 4.01 12.08
CA ASP A 116 7.26 5.29 12.77
C ASP A 116 6.54 6.34 11.90
N ALA A 117 6.76 6.32 10.58
CA ALA A 117 6.05 7.19 9.63
C ALA A 117 4.56 6.82 9.54
N LEU A 118 4.25 5.52 9.47
CA LEU A 118 2.88 5.01 9.48
C LEU A 118 2.15 5.39 10.77
N ALA A 119 2.82 5.24 11.92
CA ALA A 119 2.26 5.65 13.21
C ALA A 119 1.98 7.17 13.25
N ARG A 120 2.89 8.01 12.74
CA ARG A 120 2.66 9.45 12.63
C ARG A 120 1.46 9.79 11.76
N LEU A 121 1.33 9.13 10.60
CA LEU A 121 0.20 9.32 9.69
C LEU A 121 -1.12 9.00 10.40
N HIS A 122 -1.21 7.84 11.03
CA HIS A 122 -2.43 7.41 11.72
C HIS A 122 -2.79 8.31 12.92
N LEU A 123 -1.80 8.85 13.61
CA LEU A 123 -2.01 9.77 14.72
C LEU A 123 -2.31 11.21 14.26
N ALA A 124 -1.93 11.59 13.05
CA ALA A 124 -2.27 12.88 12.46
C ALA A 124 -3.72 12.93 11.95
N GLY A 125 -4.34 11.76 11.71
CA GLY A 125 -5.69 11.63 11.13
C GLY A 125 -6.81 11.80 12.16
N ASP A 126 -6.95 13.00 12.73
CA ASP A 126 -8.12 13.36 13.54
C ASP A 126 -9.37 13.61 12.66
N ASP A 127 -10.53 13.81 13.30
CA ASP A 127 -11.79 14.06 12.60
C ASP A 127 -11.71 15.26 11.63
N ALA A 128 -10.91 16.27 11.93
CA ALA A 128 -10.74 17.44 11.07
C ALA A 128 -9.98 17.10 9.78
N VAL A 129 -8.98 16.23 9.86
CA VAL A 129 -8.25 15.70 8.70
C VAL A 129 -9.16 14.84 7.84
N LEU A 130 -9.93 13.93 8.45
CA LEU A 130 -10.86 13.06 7.73
C LEU A 130 -11.95 13.87 7.02
N ASP A 131 -12.54 14.84 7.70
CA ASP A 131 -13.54 15.76 7.13
C ASP A 131 -12.95 16.62 6.00
N THR A 132 -11.71 17.07 6.16
CA THR A 132 -11.03 17.85 5.12
C THR A 132 -10.81 17.02 3.88
N PHE A 133 -10.30 15.79 4.02
CA PHE A 133 -10.15 14.88 2.90
C PHE A 133 -11.49 14.64 2.17
N GLY A 134 -12.56 14.31 2.91
CA GLY A 134 -13.87 14.06 2.33
C GLY A 134 -14.43 15.27 1.56
N ARG A 135 -14.33 16.49 2.14
CA ARG A 135 -14.76 17.71 1.48
C ARG A 135 -13.95 18.01 0.21
N ARG A 136 -12.62 17.87 0.27
CA ARG A 136 -11.71 18.17 -0.85
C ARG A 136 -11.86 17.16 -1.97
N LEU A 137 -12.03 15.89 -1.64
CA LEU A 137 -12.31 14.84 -2.62
C LEU A 137 -13.66 15.08 -3.30
N GLY A 138 -14.73 15.32 -2.54
CA GLY A 138 -16.07 15.58 -3.07
C GLY A 138 -16.16 16.84 -3.93
N ALA A 139 -15.33 17.87 -3.64
CA ALA A 139 -15.25 19.06 -4.48
C ALA A 139 -14.63 18.80 -5.85
N ARG A 140 -13.73 17.80 -5.97
CA ARG A 140 -13.10 17.40 -7.25
C ARG A 140 -13.92 16.35 -7.99
N SER A 141 -14.57 15.45 -7.26
CA SER A 141 -15.41 14.40 -7.84
C SER A 141 -16.49 14.00 -6.84
N ALA A 142 -17.74 14.40 -7.13
CA ALA A 142 -18.90 14.10 -6.29
C ALA A 142 -19.25 12.59 -6.25
N GLU A 143 -18.76 11.82 -7.21
CA GLU A 143 -19.05 10.39 -7.34
C GLU A 143 -18.04 9.50 -6.59
N MET A 144 -16.86 10.03 -6.24
CA MET A 144 -15.82 9.28 -5.55
C MET A 144 -16.13 9.13 -4.07
N GLY A 145 -16.28 7.88 -3.63
CA GLY A 145 -16.33 7.52 -2.21
C GLY A 145 -14.97 7.71 -1.52
N THR A 146 -14.99 7.95 -0.22
CA THR A 146 -13.78 8.04 0.61
C THR A 146 -13.15 6.68 0.90
N HIS A 147 -13.79 5.57 0.52
CA HIS A 147 -13.39 4.19 0.78
C HIS A 147 -13.40 3.39 -0.52
N TRP A 148 -12.34 2.64 -0.82
CA TRP A 148 -12.32 1.72 -1.95
C TRP A 148 -12.08 0.25 -1.55
N MET A 149 -11.57 0.01 -0.33
CA MET A 149 -11.30 -1.35 0.15
C MET A 149 -12.51 -2.30 0.09
N PRO A 150 -13.75 -1.90 0.44
CA PRO A 150 -14.92 -2.78 0.30
C PRO A 150 -15.16 -3.25 -1.13
N GLU A 151 -15.01 -2.35 -2.12
CA GLU A 151 -15.18 -2.69 -3.54
C GLU A 151 -14.09 -3.65 -4.02
N HIS A 152 -12.87 -3.48 -3.53
CA HIS A 152 -11.75 -4.39 -3.83
C HIS A 152 -12.00 -5.79 -3.29
N LEU A 153 -12.51 -5.93 -2.07
CA LEU A 153 -12.86 -7.22 -1.48
C LEU A 153 -14.00 -7.89 -2.24
N ALA A 154 -15.04 -7.13 -2.60
CA ALA A 154 -16.14 -7.63 -3.42
C ALA A 154 -15.66 -8.06 -4.82
N GLY A 155 -14.74 -7.30 -5.43
CA GLY A 155 -14.07 -7.67 -6.67
C GLY A 155 -13.26 -8.97 -6.55
N ALA A 156 -12.52 -9.11 -5.45
CA ALA A 156 -11.77 -10.31 -5.14
C ALA A 156 -12.69 -11.54 -4.99
N ALA A 157 -13.80 -11.41 -4.28
CA ALA A 157 -14.79 -12.49 -4.12
C ALA A 157 -15.32 -12.97 -5.48
N ARG A 158 -15.66 -12.04 -6.38
CA ARG A 158 -16.11 -12.38 -7.76
C ARG A 158 -15.00 -13.11 -8.55
N THR A 159 -13.76 -12.63 -8.47
CA THR A 159 -12.62 -13.25 -9.17
C THR A 159 -12.36 -14.66 -8.66
N HIS A 160 -12.32 -14.84 -7.33
CA HIS A 160 -12.17 -16.15 -6.71
C HIS A 160 -13.29 -17.11 -7.13
N GLY A 161 -14.56 -16.69 -7.07
CA GLY A 161 -15.70 -17.50 -7.49
C GLY A 161 -15.60 -17.95 -8.94
N SER A 162 -15.26 -17.04 -9.86
CA SER A 162 -15.08 -17.34 -11.28
C SER A 162 -13.94 -18.34 -11.53
N ILE A 163 -12.82 -18.18 -10.84
CA ILE A 163 -11.63 -19.03 -11.04
C ILE A 163 -11.78 -20.37 -10.33
N ALA A 164 -12.42 -20.42 -9.16
CA ALA A 164 -12.67 -21.67 -8.46
C ALA A 164 -13.35 -22.71 -9.35
N GLY A 165 -14.41 -22.31 -10.05
CA GLY A 165 -15.11 -23.19 -11.01
C GLY A 165 -14.19 -23.74 -12.11
N ARG A 166 -13.28 -22.93 -12.65
CA ARG A 166 -12.28 -23.33 -13.65
C ARG A 166 -11.26 -24.35 -13.13
N LEU A 167 -11.02 -24.35 -11.82
CA LEU A 167 -10.09 -25.25 -11.12
C LEU A 167 -10.79 -26.49 -10.55
N GLY A 168 -12.10 -26.66 -10.79
CA GLY A 168 -12.88 -27.75 -10.21
C GLY A 168 -13.12 -27.60 -8.71
N LEU A 169 -12.97 -26.38 -8.18
CA LEU A 169 -13.28 -26.03 -6.80
C LEU A 169 -14.67 -25.36 -6.73
N ARG A 170 -15.26 -25.40 -5.56
CA ARG A 170 -16.44 -24.61 -5.23
C ARG A 170 -16.06 -23.52 -4.21
N MET A 171 -16.46 -22.28 -4.50
CA MET A 171 -16.52 -21.22 -3.51
C MET A 171 -17.99 -21.05 -3.10
N PRO A 172 -18.40 -21.46 -1.91
CA PRO A 172 -19.77 -21.26 -1.42
C PRO A 172 -20.13 -19.78 -1.41
N GLU A 173 -21.41 -19.46 -1.54
CA GLU A 173 -21.88 -18.07 -1.55
C GLU A 173 -21.57 -17.39 -0.20
N GLU A 174 -21.68 -18.12 0.90
CA GLU A 174 -21.37 -17.65 2.26
C GLU A 174 -19.90 -17.21 2.37
N VAL A 175 -18.98 -17.97 1.75
CA VAL A 175 -17.53 -17.64 1.70
C VAL A 175 -17.29 -16.40 0.85
N ALA A 176 -17.98 -16.28 -0.28
CA ALA A 176 -17.88 -15.09 -1.14
C ALA A 176 -18.39 -13.83 -0.43
N ASN A 177 -19.51 -13.94 0.27
CA ASN A 177 -20.08 -12.85 1.08
C ASN A 177 -19.17 -12.49 2.25
N ALA A 178 -18.63 -13.48 2.98
CA ALA A 178 -17.69 -13.26 4.08
C ALA A 178 -16.41 -12.52 3.61
N LEU A 179 -15.92 -12.81 2.39
CA LEU A 179 -14.80 -12.07 1.80
C LEU A 179 -15.19 -10.64 1.43
N ALA A 180 -16.35 -10.46 0.80
CA ALA A 180 -16.83 -9.14 0.39
C ALA A 180 -17.08 -8.21 1.59
N ASP A 181 -17.58 -8.75 2.70
CA ASP A 181 -17.95 -8.01 3.91
C ASP A 181 -16.81 -7.91 4.93
N LEU A 182 -15.63 -8.40 4.61
CA LEU A 182 -14.53 -8.53 5.57
C LEU A 182 -14.09 -7.18 6.15
N ALA A 183 -14.19 -6.09 5.38
CA ALA A 183 -13.86 -4.74 5.83
C ALA A 183 -14.86 -4.16 6.86
N SER A 184 -16.07 -4.72 6.98
CA SER A 184 -17.10 -4.25 7.92
C SER A 184 -17.05 -4.93 9.29
N GLY A 185 -16.24 -5.97 9.45
CA GLY A 185 -16.22 -6.84 10.63
C GLY A 185 -15.20 -6.45 11.70
N PHE A 186 -14.67 -5.22 11.72
CA PHE A 186 -13.72 -4.79 12.74
C PHE A 186 -14.39 -4.46 14.08
N ALA A 187 -13.68 -4.77 15.18
CA ALA A 187 -14.22 -4.64 16.53
C ALA A 187 -14.47 -3.18 16.97
N VAL A 188 -13.70 -2.25 16.45
CA VAL A 188 -13.77 -0.81 16.75
C VAL A 188 -13.57 -0.03 15.47
N SER A 189 -14.26 1.10 15.32
CA SER A 189 -14.00 2.05 14.22
C SER A 189 -12.72 2.84 14.52
N ALA A 190 -11.58 2.26 14.16
CA ALA A 190 -10.27 2.89 14.25
C ALA A 190 -9.77 3.21 12.83
N VAL A 191 -10.30 4.30 12.27
CA VAL A 191 -10.02 4.73 10.90
C VAL A 191 -8.95 5.82 10.84
N ALA A 192 -8.23 5.85 9.73
CA ALA A 192 -7.25 6.90 9.44
C ALA A 192 -7.28 7.21 7.94
N LEU A 193 -6.84 8.42 7.58
CA LEU A 193 -6.48 8.72 6.20
C LEU A 193 -5.16 8.02 5.88
N THR A 194 -5.15 7.24 4.81
CA THR A 194 -3.98 6.46 4.37
C THR A 194 -3.68 6.72 2.90
N PRO A 195 -2.44 6.49 2.42
CA PRO A 195 -2.15 6.62 1.00
C PRO A 195 -2.80 5.52 0.14
N GLY A 196 -3.41 4.50 0.77
CA GLY A 196 -3.98 3.35 0.08
C GLY A 196 -2.93 2.30 -0.31
N ASP A 197 -1.76 2.74 -0.74
CA ASP A 197 -0.60 1.91 -1.08
C ASP A 197 0.64 2.35 -0.31
N THR A 198 0.94 1.67 0.80
CA THR A 198 2.11 1.92 1.65
C THR A 198 3.34 1.11 1.24
N CYS A 199 3.44 0.76 -0.02
CA CYS A 199 4.54 -0.02 -0.62
C CYS A 199 5.92 0.58 -0.31
N PRO A 200 6.98 -0.22 -0.07
CA PRO A 200 8.31 0.29 0.26
C PRO A 200 8.93 1.25 -0.76
N ASP A 201 8.56 1.17 -2.02
CA ASP A 201 9.02 2.09 -3.07
C ASP A 201 8.29 3.45 -3.04
N ASN A 202 7.15 3.54 -2.34
CA ASN A 202 6.43 4.80 -2.08
C ASN A 202 6.88 5.47 -0.77
N ASN A 203 8.06 5.12 -0.23
CA ASN A 203 8.50 5.60 1.07
C ASN A 203 9.97 6.01 1.03
N VAL A 204 10.26 7.27 1.27
CA VAL A 204 11.60 7.86 1.17
C VAL A 204 12.25 7.96 2.54
N VAL A 205 13.50 7.48 2.65
CA VAL A 205 14.30 7.53 3.88
C VAL A 205 15.10 8.84 3.93
N LEU A 206 14.68 9.76 4.79
CA LEU A 206 15.32 11.05 5.03
C LEU A 206 16.13 11.03 6.32
N PRO A 207 17.03 12.01 6.55
CA PRO A 207 17.77 12.13 7.83
C PRO A 207 16.88 12.29 9.06
N ASP A 208 15.69 12.87 8.89
CA ASP A 208 14.72 13.13 9.97
C ASP A 208 13.62 12.05 10.06
N GLY A 209 13.72 10.98 9.30
CA GLY A 209 12.79 9.84 9.27
C GLY A 209 12.25 9.52 7.89
N VAL A 210 11.29 8.61 7.83
CA VAL A 210 10.65 8.21 6.55
C VAL A 210 9.46 9.13 6.25
N ARG A 211 9.28 9.49 4.98
CA ARG A 211 8.09 10.16 4.42
C ARG A 211 7.36 9.24 3.47
N LEU A 212 6.04 9.25 3.57
CA LEU A 212 5.14 8.50 2.71
C LEU A 212 4.85 9.34 1.45
N LEU A 213 4.87 8.69 0.30
CA LEU A 213 4.60 9.29 -1.01
C LEU A 213 3.39 8.62 -1.66
N ASP A 214 2.97 9.19 -2.80
CA ASP A 214 2.00 8.60 -3.72
C ASP A 214 0.63 8.32 -3.07
N PHE A 215 -0.07 9.41 -2.78
CA PHE A 215 -1.42 9.38 -2.21
C PHE A 215 -2.52 9.24 -3.27
N GLU A 216 -2.20 8.75 -4.48
CA GLU A 216 -3.19 8.56 -5.55
C GLU A 216 -4.25 7.51 -5.22
N GLY A 217 -3.96 6.60 -4.30
CA GLY A 217 -4.90 5.63 -3.74
C GLY A 217 -5.50 6.04 -2.39
N ALA A 218 -5.35 7.30 -1.98
CA ALA A 218 -5.74 7.73 -0.65
C ALA A 218 -7.19 7.42 -0.31
N GLU A 219 -7.41 6.89 0.88
CA GLU A 219 -8.73 6.55 1.40
C GLU A 219 -8.79 6.69 2.92
N ILE A 220 -10.00 6.78 3.46
CA ILE A 220 -10.26 6.59 4.88
C ILE A 220 -10.56 5.11 5.09
N ARG A 221 -9.71 4.40 5.84
CA ARG A 221 -9.91 2.98 6.14
C ARG A 221 -9.43 2.63 7.54
N HIS A 222 -9.82 1.46 8.00
CA HIS A 222 -9.34 0.96 9.29
C HIS A 222 -7.81 0.78 9.26
N LEU A 223 -7.12 1.32 10.26
CA LEU A 223 -5.65 1.39 10.31
C LEU A 223 -4.94 0.02 10.24
N VAL A 224 -5.59 -1.06 10.62
CA VAL A 224 -5.01 -2.42 10.54
C VAL A 224 -4.67 -2.84 9.11
N TRP A 225 -5.33 -2.28 8.09
CA TRP A 225 -5.03 -2.57 6.69
C TRP A 225 -3.59 -2.19 6.33
N ASP A 226 -3.09 -1.07 6.84
CA ASP A 226 -1.71 -0.66 6.59
C ASP A 226 -0.72 -1.46 7.45
N VAL A 227 -1.06 -1.75 8.71
CA VAL A 227 -0.21 -2.57 9.57
C VAL A 227 -0.06 -4.00 9.03
N ALA A 228 -1.09 -4.53 8.36
CA ALA A 228 -1.06 -5.85 7.74
C ALA A 228 -0.03 -5.97 6.60
N TYR A 229 0.47 -4.87 6.02
CA TYR A 229 1.60 -4.90 5.08
C TYR A 229 2.86 -5.52 5.64
N LEU A 230 3.06 -5.46 6.96
CA LEU A 230 4.16 -6.15 7.64
C LEU A 230 4.02 -7.67 7.62
N ARG A 231 2.79 -8.19 7.59
CA ARG A 231 2.48 -9.61 7.65
C ARG A 231 2.28 -10.24 6.27
N VAL A 232 1.61 -9.50 5.38
CA VAL A 232 1.49 -9.89 3.98
C VAL A 232 2.60 -9.19 3.22
N PRO A 233 3.55 -9.92 2.63
CA PRO A 233 4.68 -9.28 1.96
C PRO A 233 4.18 -8.28 0.90
N TRP A 234 4.02 -7.03 1.29
CA TRP A 234 3.71 -5.86 0.46
C TRP A 234 2.64 -6.16 -0.59
N PRO A 235 1.35 -6.25 -0.20
CA PRO A 235 0.29 -6.83 -1.03
C PRO A 235 0.07 -6.14 -2.37
N THR A 236 0.38 -4.86 -2.47
CA THR A 236 0.24 -4.03 -3.67
C THR A 236 1.54 -3.86 -4.46
N CYS A 237 2.68 -4.31 -3.89
CA CYS A 237 4.01 -4.00 -4.39
C CYS A 237 4.59 -5.07 -5.33
N TRP A 238 5.39 -4.62 -6.28
CA TRP A 238 6.23 -5.48 -7.09
C TRP A 238 7.38 -6.13 -6.27
N CYS A 239 7.90 -5.43 -5.24
CA CYS A 239 8.99 -5.91 -4.38
C CYS A 239 8.50 -6.79 -3.21
N ALA A 240 7.52 -7.66 -3.47
CA ALA A 240 6.79 -8.45 -2.48
C ALA A 240 7.61 -9.61 -1.86
N TRP A 241 8.87 -9.35 -1.47
CA TRP A 241 9.71 -10.29 -0.74
C TRP A 241 9.35 -10.35 0.74
N ARG A 242 9.52 -11.52 1.36
CA ARG A 242 9.30 -11.68 2.80
C ARG A 242 10.34 -10.91 3.62
N ILE A 243 9.94 -10.50 4.82
CA ILE A 243 10.85 -10.13 5.90
C ILE A 243 10.87 -11.25 6.96
N PRO A 244 11.92 -11.36 7.80
CA PRO A 244 11.97 -12.36 8.87
C PRO A 244 10.76 -12.23 9.82
N SER A 245 10.20 -13.36 10.27
CA SER A 245 9.01 -13.36 11.14
C SER A 245 9.23 -12.63 12.46
N GLU A 246 10.40 -12.83 13.09
CA GLU A 246 10.78 -12.16 14.34
C GLU A 246 10.87 -10.64 14.16
N LEU A 247 11.34 -10.19 12.98
CA LEU A 247 11.36 -8.77 12.63
C LEU A 247 9.95 -8.24 12.42
N THR A 248 9.09 -8.98 11.72
CA THR A 248 7.67 -8.63 11.57
C THR A 248 7.00 -8.40 12.93
N ASP A 249 7.17 -9.34 13.86
CA ASP A 249 6.58 -9.24 15.20
C ASP A 249 7.14 -8.04 15.99
N ARG A 250 8.44 -7.75 15.85
CA ARG A 250 9.07 -6.57 16.45
C ARG A 250 8.51 -5.28 15.88
N LEU A 251 8.33 -5.19 14.56
CA LEU A 251 7.79 -4.02 13.88
C LEU A 251 6.32 -3.77 14.24
N VAL A 252 5.49 -4.81 14.31
CA VAL A 252 4.10 -4.71 14.80
C VAL A 252 4.06 -4.24 16.26
N ARG A 253 4.96 -4.76 17.11
CA ARG A 253 5.11 -4.32 18.49
C ARG A 253 5.49 -2.83 18.59
N ARG A 254 6.50 -2.40 17.80
CA ARG A 254 6.89 -1.00 17.69
C ARG A 254 5.75 -0.07 17.29
N TYR A 255 4.95 -0.46 16.29
CA TYR A 255 3.74 0.27 15.90
C TYR A 255 2.79 0.43 17.08
N ARG A 256 2.51 -0.66 17.79
CA ARG A 256 1.60 -0.65 18.94
C ARG A 256 2.12 0.26 20.07
N GLU A 257 3.40 0.21 20.37
CA GLU A 257 4.05 1.09 21.38
C GLU A 257 3.93 2.57 21.01
N ARG A 258 3.98 2.91 19.72
CA ARG A 258 3.85 4.29 19.24
C ARG A 258 2.41 4.80 19.29
N VAL A 259 1.45 3.96 18.97
CA VAL A 259 0.06 4.38 18.74
C VAL A 259 -0.83 4.16 19.95
N ALA A 260 -0.61 3.10 20.75
CA ALA A 260 -1.46 2.76 21.88
C ALA A 260 -1.61 3.87 22.96
N PRO A 261 -0.61 4.73 23.22
CA PRO A 261 -0.79 5.84 24.16
C PRO A 261 -1.89 6.83 23.77
N SER A 262 -2.11 7.03 22.46
CA SER A 262 -3.15 7.92 21.92
C SER A 262 -4.43 7.16 21.52
N LEU A 263 -4.30 5.90 21.09
CA LEU A 263 -5.39 5.03 20.68
C LEU A 263 -5.29 3.69 21.41
N ALA A 264 -5.86 3.61 22.61
CA ALA A 264 -5.74 2.47 23.53
C ALA A 264 -6.14 1.12 22.90
N TYR A 265 -7.08 1.13 21.95
CA TYR A 265 -7.50 -0.05 21.18
C TYR A 265 -6.31 -0.82 20.57
N VAL A 266 -5.29 -0.11 20.06
CA VAL A 266 -4.09 -0.73 19.43
C VAL A 266 -3.30 -1.60 20.42
N GLY A 267 -3.43 -1.35 21.73
CA GLY A 267 -2.83 -2.15 22.79
C GLY A 267 -3.57 -3.46 23.12
N THR A 268 -4.79 -3.66 22.60
CA THR A 268 -5.73 -4.71 23.03
C THR A 268 -5.66 -5.99 22.20
N GLU A 269 -6.36 -7.05 22.67
CA GLU A 269 -6.54 -8.30 21.92
C GLU A 269 -7.45 -8.13 20.69
N PRO A 270 -8.57 -7.37 20.75
CA PRO A 270 -9.35 -7.05 19.55
C PRO A 270 -8.51 -6.47 18.38
N PHE A 271 -7.51 -5.61 18.65
CA PHE A 271 -6.59 -5.14 17.60
C PHE A 271 -5.83 -6.30 16.93
N ARG A 272 -5.41 -7.31 17.69
CA ARG A 272 -4.71 -8.48 17.10
C ARG A 272 -5.64 -9.28 16.20
N ALA A 273 -6.87 -9.53 16.66
CA ALA A 273 -7.88 -10.23 15.87
C ALA A 273 -8.22 -9.44 14.57
N ASP A 274 -8.34 -8.12 14.67
CA ASP A 274 -8.59 -7.26 13.51
C ASP A 274 -7.38 -7.24 12.55
N LEU A 275 -6.15 -7.29 13.08
CA LEU A 275 -4.95 -7.40 12.25
C LEU A 275 -4.88 -8.77 11.53
N ASP A 276 -5.29 -9.86 12.16
CA ASP A 276 -5.40 -11.17 11.52
C ASP A 276 -6.47 -11.15 10.42
N ARG A 277 -7.61 -10.52 10.69
CA ARG A 277 -8.69 -10.29 9.70
C ARG A 277 -8.18 -9.51 8.48
N ALA A 278 -7.51 -8.38 8.69
CA ALA A 278 -6.95 -7.57 7.61
C ALA A 278 -5.84 -8.30 6.84
N THR A 279 -5.02 -9.10 7.53
CA THR A 279 -4.01 -9.96 6.91
C THR A 279 -4.66 -10.98 5.98
N LEU A 280 -5.73 -11.66 6.43
CA LEU A 280 -6.51 -12.58 5.60
C LEU A 280 -7.10 -11.86 4.37
N GLY A 281 -7.69 -10.68 4.60
CA GLY A 281 -8.25 -9.86 3.53
C GLY A 281 -7.22 -9.50 2.47
N TRP A 282 -6.05 -8.99 2.86
CA TRP A 282 -4.97 -8.70 1.91
C TRP A 282 -4.46 -9.95 1.19
N CYS A 283 -4.32 -11.07 1.89
CA CYS A 283 -3.92 -12.32 1.25
C CYS A 283 -4.87 -12.71 0.13
N LEU A 284 -6.18 -12.68 0.38
CA LEU A 284 -7.19 -13.09 -0.60
C LEU A 284 -7.42 -12.02 -1.68
N ALA A 285 -7.50 -10.74 -1.33
CA ALA A 285 -7.67 -9.66 -2.29
C ALA A 285 -6.50 -9.64 -3.29
N SER A 286 -5.28 -9.63 -2.79
CA SER A 286 -4.11 -9.61 -3.65
C SER A 286 -3.86 -10.93 -4.39
N ALA A 287 -4.27 -12.07 -3.84
CA ALA A 287 -4.28 -13.34 -4.58
C ALA A 287 -5.21 -13.25 -5.80
N ALA A 288 -6.38 -12.62 -5.67
CA ALA A 288 -7.31 -12.44 -6.77
C ALA A 288 -6.69 -11.65 -7.94
N TRP A 289 -5.83 -10.66 -7.68
CA TRP A 289 -5.13 -9.91 -8.74
C TRP A 289 -4.13 -10.79 -9.51
N PHE A 290 -3.45 -11.70 -8.82
CA PHE A 290 -2.42 -12.55 -9.43
C PHE A 290 -2.99 -13.80 -10.11
N LEU A 291 -4.12 -14.34 -9.62
CA LEU A 291 -4.70 -15.60 -10.09
C LEU A 291 -4.89 -15.68 -11.62
N PRO A 292 -5.50 -14.70 -12.31
CA PRO A 292 -5.68 -14.79 -13.75
C PRO A 292 -4.35 -14.95 -14.50
N GLY A 293 -3.37 -14.10 -14.19
CA GLY A 293 -2.06 -14.16 -14.83
C GLY A 293 -1.20 -15.35 -14.41
N ALA A 294 -1.35 -15.85 -13.16
CA ALA A 294 -0.64 -17.05 -12.72
C ALA A 294 -1.14 -18.33 -13.39
N LEU A 295 -2.40 -18.34 -13.85
CA LEU A 295 -3.00 -19.43 -14.61
C LEU A 295 -2.69 -19.38 -16.10
N ASP A 296 -2.19 -18.27 -16.61
CA ASP A 296 -1.72 -18.10 -17.97
C ASP A 296 -0.23 -18.42 -18.05
N ASP A 297 0.12 -19.56 -18.64
CA ASP A 297 1.51 -20.05 -18.73
C ASP A 297 2.44 -19.10 -19.53
N ALA A 298 1.89 -18.21 -20.36
CA ALA A 298 2.66 -17.24 -21.14
C ALA A 298 3.23 -16.08 -20.25
N VAL A 299 2.57 -15.79 -19.13
CA VAL A 299 2.93 -14.65 -18.25
C VAL A 299 3.12 -15.05 -16.78
N ALA A 300 2.95 -16.33 -16.47
CA ALA A 300 2.89 -16.83 -15.10
C ALA A 300 4.12 -16.55 -14.25
N ASP A 301 5.29 -16.66 -14.87
CA ASP A 301 6.60 -16.49 -14.21
C ASP A 301 7.23 -15.12 -14.50
N ALA A 302 6.49 -14.22 -15.18
CA ALA A 302 6.93 -12.86 -15.35
C ALA A 302 7.00 -12.19 -13.97
N SER A 303 8.23 -11.82 -13.58
CA SER A 303 8.44 -10.95 -12.42
C SER A 303 8.04 -9.52 -12.79
N LEU A 304 7.60 -8.75 -11.81
CA LEU A 304 7.45 -7.31 -11.94
C LEU A 304 8.78 -6.69 -11.45
N GLY A 305 9.64 -6.27 -12.38
CA GLY A 305 10.97 -5.78 -12.03
C GLY A 305 11.82 -6.84 -11.31
N ASP A 306 12.53 -6.44 -10.25
CA ASP A 306 13.35 -7.32 -9.40
C ASP A 306 12.54 -8.07 -8.32
N GLY A 307 11.23 -8.11 -8.46
CA GLY A 307 10.32 -8.78 -7.53
C GLY A 307 10.27 -10.29 -7.71
N PRO A 308 9.56 -10.99 -6.82
CA PRO A 308 9.35 -12.44 -6.93
C PRO A 308 8.37 -12.78 -8.06
N GLY A 309 8.48 -14.01 -8.57
CA GLY A 309 7.56 -14.53 -9.57
C GLY A 309 6.10 -14.55 -9.08
N ARG A 310 5.17 -14.32 -10.00
CA ARG A 310 3.75 -14.21 -9.71
C ARG A 310 3.16 -15.43 -9.02
N ARG A 311 3.50 -16.67 -9.50
CA ARG A 311 3.06 -17.93 -8.86
C ARG A 311 3.61 -18.07 -7.44
N THR A 312 4.86 -17.74 -7.23
CA THR A 312 5.50 -17.83 -5.92
C THR A 312 4.84 -16.90 -4.91
N THR A 313 4.56 -15.65 -5.31
CA THR A 313 3.86 -14.67 -4.47
C THR A 313 2.44 -15.12 -4.14
N LEU A 314 1.68 -15.57 -5.15
CA LEU A 314 0.33 -16.09 -4.97
C LEU A 314 0.29 -17.28 -4.01
N MET A 315 1.16 -18.28 -4.22
CA MET A 315 1.22 -19.47 -3.38
C MET A 315 1.54 -19.14 -1.93
N HIS A 316 2.45 -18.20 -1.69
CA HIS A 316 2.78 -17.75 -0.34
C HIS A 316 1.58 -17.06 0.34
N ARG A 317 0.85 -16.19 -0.38
CA ARG A 317 -0.34 -15.51 0.16
C ARG A 317 -1.45 -16.50 0.51
N LEU A 318 -1.70 -17.47 -0.34
CA LEU A 318 -2.68 -18.53 -0.06
C LEU A 318 -2.23 -19.43 1.10
N TRP A 319 -0.95 -19.75 1.19
CA TRP A 319 -0.39 -20.49 2.32
C TRP A 319 -0.59 -19.71 3.63
N LEU A 320 -0.25 -18.41 3.63
CA LEU A 320 -0.44 -17.55 4.80
C LEU A 320 -1.91 -17.49 5.20
N ALA A 321 -2.82 -17.22 4.27
CA ALA A 321 -4.27 -17.20 4.51
C ALA A 321 -4.78 -18.53 5.12
N ALA A 322 -4.27 -19.66 4.64
CA ALA A 322 -4.67 -21.00 5.09
C ALA A 322 -4.24 -21.33 6.53
N HIS A 323 -3.26 -20.61 7.09
CA HIS A 323 -2.65 -20.88 8.39
C HIS A 323 -2.83 -19.74 9.42
N LEU A 324 -3.56 -18.68 9.07
CA LEU A 324 -3.86 -17.61 10.01
C LEU A 324 -4.72 -18.10 11.18
N PRO A 325 -4.41 -17.70 12.41
CA PRO A 325 -5.20 -18.03 13.60
C PRO A 325 -6.42 -17.08 13.71
N VAL A 326 -7.38 -17.24 12.82
CA VAL A 326 -8.61 -16.43 12.81
C VAL A 326 -9.73 -17.07 13.65
N GLY A 327 -10.70 -16.26 14.06
CA GLY A 327 -11.91 -16.75 14.74
C GLY A 327 -12.81 -17.62 13.84
N ASP A 328 -13.79 -18.28 14.48
CA ASP A 328 -14.71 -19.19 13.81
C ASP A 328 -15.50 -18.50 12.68
N ASP A 329 -15.75 -17.20 12.78
CA ASP A 329 -16.42 -16.38 11.78
C ASP A 329 -15.67 -16.30 10.44
N LEU A 330 -14.35 -16.55 10.44
CA LEU A 330 -13.49 -16.52 9.26
C LEU A 330 -12.91 -17.90 8.89
N ALA A 331 -13.27 -18.96 9.62
CA ALA A 331 -12.72 -20.30 9.44
C ALA A 331 -12.99 -20.85 8.02
N GLU A 332 -14.11 -20.52 7.41
CA GLU A 332 -14.45 -20.96 6.07
C GLU A 332 -13.58 -20.28 4.98
N LEU A 333 -13.18 -19.02 5.19
CA LEU A 333 -12.24 -18.33 4.30
C LEU A 333 -10.84 -18.97 4.34
N THR A 334 -10.34 -19.34 5.52
CA THR A 334 -9.07 -20.06 5.65
C THR A 334 -9.13 -21.46 5.07
N THR A 335 -10.29 -22.13 5.17
CA THR A 335 -10.53 -23.44 4.56
C THR A 335 -10.52 -23.34 3.04
N TYR A 336 -11.23 -22.36 2.48
CA TYR A 336 -11.19 -22.07 1.05
C TYR A 336 -9.77 -21.75 0.55
N ALA A 337 -9.04 -20.91 1.26
CA ALA A 337 -7.65 -20.59 0.92
C ALA A 337 -6.75 -21.84 0.89
N ARG A 338 -6.94 -22.75 1.86
CA ARG A 338 -6.23 -24.03 1.95
C ARG A 338 -6.54 -24.96 0.78
N ASP A 339 -7.80 -25.04 0.38
CA ASP A 339 -8.22 -25.89 -0.73
C ASP A 339 -7.71 -25.34 -2.07
N LEU A 340 -7.75 -24.01 -2.24
CA LEU A 340 -7.18 -23.35 -3.40
C LEU A 340 -5.66 -23.55 -3.45
N TYR A 341 -4.95 -23.32 -2.33
CA TYR A 341 -3.51 -23.59 -2.20
C TYR A 341 -3.17 -25.03 -2.63
N ARG A 342 -3.84 -26.03 -2.04
CA ARG A 342 -3.60 -27.45 -2.34
C ARG A 342 -3.86 -27.78 -3.81
N THR A 343 -4.87 -27.17 -4.40
CA THR A 343 -5.21 -27.39 -5.83
C THR A 343 -4.12 -26.83 -6.73
N LEU A 344 -3.62 -25.65 -6.44
CA LEU A 344 -2.54 -25.01 -7.20
C LEU A 344 -1.18 -25.69 -6.92
N ALA A 345 -0.93 -26.16 -5.70
CA ALA A 345 0.28 -26.91 -5.35
C ALA A 345 0.42 -28.22 -6.14
N ARG A 346 -0.69 -28.93 -6.40
CA ARG A 346 -0.69 -30.11 -7.28
C ARG A 346 -0.28 -29.78 -8.72
N ARG A 347 -0.52 -28.56 -9.18
CA ARG A 347 -0.22 -28.11 -10.55
C ARG A 347 1.20 -27.52 -10.66
N TRP A 348 1.66 -26.77 -9.66
CA TRP A 348 2.89 -25.96 -9.75
C TRP A 348 3.97 -26.37 -8.75
N GLY A 349 3.70 -27.31 -7.85
CA GLY A 349 4.51 -27.57 -6.69
C GLY A 349 4.28 -26.52 -5.58
N GLU A 350 5.20 -26.48 -4.64
CA GLU A 350 5.16 -25.59 -3.49
C GLU A 350 6.34 -24.60 -3.53
N PRO A 351 6.29 -23.58 -4.41
CA PRO A 351 7.37 -22.63 -4.53
C PRO A 351 7.50 -21.81 -3.24
N THR A 352 8.72 -21.64 -2.76
CA THR A 352 9.02 -20.89 -1.54
C THR A 352 9.28 -19.42 -1.89
N LEU A 353 8.53 -18.50 -1.29
CA LEU A 353 8.84 -17.09 -1.36
C LEU A 353 10.04 -16.79 -0.47
N LEU A 354 11.12 -16.31 -1.07
CA LEU A 354 12.37 -15.99 -0.37
C LEU A 354 12.23 -14.73 0.49
N LEU A 355 13.16 -14.58 1.43
CA LEU A 355 13.35 -13.32 2.14
C LEU A 355 13.80 -12.20 1.17
N ALA A 356 13.57 -10.97 1.53
CA ALA A 356 14.16 -9.84 0.83
C ALA A 356 15.68 -9.97 0.75
N PRO A 357 16.32 -9.53 -0.35
CA PRO A 357 17.75 -9.69 -0.56
C PRO A 357 18.61 -9.31 0.65
N ALA A 358 18.29 -8.22 1.33
CA ALA A 358 19.00 -7.77 2.53
C ALA A 358 19.04 -8.81 3.68
N PHE A 359 18.14 -9.80 3.66
CA PHE A 359 18.03 -10.82 4.73
C PHE A 359 18.36 -12.24 4.26
N ARG A 360 18.99 -12.42 3.09
CA ARG A 360 19.29 -13.75 2.54
C ARG A 360 20.62 -14.32 3.00
N GLU A 361 21.59 -13.47 3.34
CA GLU A 361 22.93 -13.87 3.73
C GLU A 361 23.22 -13.49 5.18
N GLY A 362 23.64 -14.47 6.00
CA GLY A 362 24.12 -14.32 7.37
C GLY A 362 23.14 -14.80 8.45
N ASP A 363 23.70 -15.22 9.58
CA ASP A 363 22.97 -15.34 10.85
C ASP A 363 22.51 -13.92 11.23
N ILE A 364 21.27 -13.58 10.92
CA ILE A 364 20.71 -12.27 11.27
C ILE A 364 20.48 -12.30 12.78
N ALA A 365 21.51 -11.88 13.55
CA ALA A 365 21.27 -11.40 14.89
C ALA A 365 20.38 -10.14 14.74
N ILE A 366 19.06 -10.31 14.87
CA ILE A 366 18.12 -9.19 14.97
C ILE A 366 18.37 -8.56 16.34
N PRO A 367 19.00 -7.36 16.41
CA PRO A 367 19.36 -6.73 17.68
C PRO A 367 18.15 -6.37 18.54
#